data_1ae18a387893945fac3ab70fbc0a0ef5
#
_entry.id   1ae18a387893945fac3ab70fbc0a0ef5
#
_cell.length_a   1.000
_cell.length_b   1.000
_cell.length_c   1.000
_cell.angle_alpha   90.00
_cell.angle_beta   90.00
_cell.angle_gamma   90.00
#
_symmetry.space_group_name_H-M   'P 1'
#
loop_
_entity.id
_entity.type
_entity.pdbx_description
1 polymer ?
#
loop_
_entity_poly.entity_id
_entity_poly.type
_entity_poly.pdbx_seq_one_letter_code
_entity_poly.pdbx_strand_id
1 'polypeptide(L)'
;KSEDESFNAVISNPPYISSKEWIELPNSVKVYEPKIALEAGSKGTEFYEILIPEAWRVLINKGHLFLEIGYKQAEKISEILNTHGFENIRIEKDLQCHDRIIHAIKSN
;
A
#
# COMPACT_ATOMS: atom_id res chain seq x y z
N LYS A 1 4.55 -2.61 -22.48
CA LYS A 1 3.38 -2.32 -22.01
C LYS A 1 3.37 -1.81 -20.63
N SER A 2 2.97 -0.69 -20.50
CA SER A 2 3.12 0.05 -19.27
C SER A 2 1.85 0.03 -18.43
N GLU A 3 2.01 -0.09 -17.13
CA GLU A 3 0.91 0.10 -16.20
C GLU A 3 0.96 1.47 -15.56
N ASP A 4 1.83 2.35 -16.07
CA ASP A 4 1.99 3.67 -15.47
C ASP A 4 0.66 4.41 -15.47
N GLU A 5 0.33 4.96 -14.30
CA GLU A 5 -0.85 5.81 -14.13
C GLU A 5 -2.13 5.15 -14.64
N SER A 6 -2.28 3.87 -14.37
CA SER A 6 -3.44 3.11 -14.82
C SER A 6 -4.44 2.79 -13.72
N PHE A 7 -4.05 2.88 -12.46
CA PHE A 7 -4.88 2.39 -11.38
C PHE A 7 -5.35 3.50 -10.46
N ASN A 8 -6.60 3.39 -10.02
CA ASN A 8 -7.16 4.32 -9.05
C ASN A 8 -6.74 4.01 -7.63
N ALA A 9 -6.40 2.75 -7.36
CA ALA A 9 -6.01 2.34 -6.02
C ALA A 9 -5.03 1.19 -6.11
N VAL A 10 -4.14 1.14 -5.13
CA VAL A 10 -3.21 0.04 -4.93
C VAL A 10 -3.42 -0.47 -3.52
N ILE A 11 -3.56 -1.77 -3.36
CA ILE A 11 -3.82 -2.40 -2.08
C ILE A 11 -2.76 -3.45 -1.82
N SER A 12 -2.13 -3.40 -0.65
CA SER A 12 -1.18 -4.41 -0.23
C SER A 12 -1.79 -5.21 0.91
N ASN A 13 -2.60 -6.18 0.55
CA ASN A 13 -3.17 -7.20 1.43
C ASN A 13 -3.74 -6.68 2.75
N PRO A 14 -4.71 -5.75 2.73
CA PRO A 14 -5.34 -5.31 3.98
C PRO A 14 -6.06 -6.49 4.64
N PRO A 15 -6.00 -6.59 5.96
CA PRO A 15 -6.57 -7.75 6.64
C PRO A 15 -8.09 -7.82 6.58
N TYR A 16 -8.76 -6.71 6.31
CA TYR A 16 -10.22 -6.71 6.30
C TYR A 16 -10.80 -7.06 4.94
N ILE A 17 -9.98 -7.37 3.95
CA ILE A 17 -10.48 -7.77 2.64
C ILE A 17 -10.39 -9.29 2.54
N SER A 18 -11.56 -9.94 2.46
CA SER A 18 -11.61 -11.38 2.32
C SER A 18 -11.35 -11.79 0.86
N SER A 19 -11.06 -13.06 0.67
CA SER A 19 -10.86 -13.58 -0.68
C SER A 19 -12.05 -13.32 -1.58
N LYS A 20 -13.24 -13.40 -1.01
CA LYS A 20 -14.45 -13.16 -1.78
C LYS A 20 -14.52 -11.73 -2.29
N GLU A 21 -14.08 -10.81 -1.45
CA GLU A 21 -14.09 -9.39 -1.84
C GLU A 21 -13.05 -9.09 -2.90
N TRP A 22 -11.95 -9.82 -2.91
CA TRP A 22 -10.94 -9.62 -3.94
C TRP A 22 -11.52 -9.82 -5.33
N ILE A 23 -12.36 -10.84 -5.46
CA ILE A 23 -12.96 -11.14 -6.75
C ILE A 23 -13.83 -10.00 -7.24
N GLU A 24 -14.41 -9.25 -6.32
CA GLU A 24 -15.33 -8.17 -6.65
C GLU A 24 -14.66 -6.83 -6.84
N LEU A 25 -13.34 -6.75 -6.64
CA LEU A 25 -12.64 -5.48 -6.82
C LEU A 25 -12.63 -5.06 -8.27
N PRO A 26 -12.78 -3.76 -8.55
CA PRO A 26 -12.75 -3.29 -9.93
C PRO A 26 -11.35 -3.45 -10.54
N ASN A 27 -11.33 -3.46 -11.87
CA ASN A 27 -10.07 -3.56 -12.59
C ASN A 27 -9.13 -2.39 -12.34
N SER A 28 -9.65 -1.30 -11.80
CA SER A 28 -8.81 -0.13 -11.52
C SER A 28 -8.05 -0.24 -10.21
N VAL A 29 -8.14 -1.40 -9.54
CA VAL A 29 -7.43 -1.61 -8.29
C VAL A 29 -6.34 -2.65 -8.51
N LYS A 30 -5.11 -2.28 -8.16
CA LYS A 30 -3.97 -3.19 -8.21
C LYS A 30 -3.73 -3.75 -6.83
N VAL A 31 -3.56 -5.07 -6.75
CA VAL A 31 -3.39 -5.75 -5.47
C VAL A 31 -2.03 -6.41 -5.41
N TYR A 32 -1.33 -6.20 -4.31
CA TYR A 32 -0.06 -6.86 -4.03
C TYR A 32 -0.25 -7.75 -2.81
N GLU A 33 0.32 -8.95 -2.86
CA GLU A 33 0.17 -9.91 -1.78
C GLU A 33 1.44 -10.00 -0.93
N PRO A 34 1.29 -10.28 0.35
CA PRO A 34 2.45 -10.39 1.24
C PRO A 34 3.41 -11.49 0.83
N LYS A 35 2.92 -12.47 0.10
CA LYS A 35 3.76 -13.54 -0.40
C LYS A 35 4.92 -13.01 -1.24
N ILE A 36 4.67 -11.95 -2.00
CA ILE A 36 5.69 -11.34 -2.82
C ILE A 36 6.81 -10.78 -1.95
N ALA A 37 6.43 -10.19 -0.82
CA ALA A 37 7.42 -9.64 0.09
C ALA A 37 8.34 -10.72 0.62
N LEU A 38 7.77 -11.87 0.98
CA LEU A 38 8.57 -12.95 1.50
C LEU A 38 9.51 -13.51 0.45
N GLU A 39 9.02 -13.62 -0.78
CA GLU A 39 9.83 -14.15 -1.86
C GLU A 39 10.98 -13.21 -2.21
N ALA A 40 10.80 -11.94 -1.96
CA ALA A 40 11.87 -10.97 -2.20
C ALA A 40 12.88 -10.92 -1.07
N GLY A 41 12.66 -11.68 -0.01
CA GLY A 41 13.58 -11.69 1.12
C GLY A 41 13.45 -10.48 2.01
N SER A 42 12.34 -9.78 1.91
CA SER A 42 12.16 -8.54 2.65
C SER A 42 11.94 -8.81 4.12
N LYS A 43 12.46 -7.90 4.93
CA LYS A 43 12.27 -7.91 6.37
C LYS A 43 12.02 -6.48 6.80
N GLY A 44 11.17 -6.32 7.81
CA GLY A 44 10.87 -4.98 8.28
C GLY A 44 10.30 -4.14 7.16
N THR A 45 10.95 -3.06 6.82
CA THR A 45 10.41 -2.12 5.85
C THR A 45 10.95 -2.27 4.44
N GLU A 46 11.80 -3.26 4.20
CA GLU A 46 12.41 -3.40 2.88
C GLU A 46 11.37 -3.58 1.78
N PHE A 47 10.32 -4.35 2.07
CA PHE A 47 9.26 -4.57 1.11
C PHE A 47 8.64 -3.25 0.69
N TYR A 48 8.41 -2.36 1.65
CA TYR A 48 7.75 -1.09 1.37
C TYR A 48 8.64 -0.15 0.59
N GLU A 49 9.95 -0.27 0.76
CA GLU A 49 10.88 0.55 -0.02
C GLU A 49 10.84 0.20 -1.49
N ILE A 50 10.45 -1.04 -1.80
CA ILE A 50 10.29 -1.47 -3.18
C ILE A 50 8.87 -1.17 -3.67
N LEU A 51 7.88 -1.46 -2.85
CA LEU A 51 6.49 -1.36 -3.25
C LEU A 51 6.03 0.07 -3.46
N ILE A 52 6.45 0.98 -2.58
CA ILE A 52 5.92 2.34 -2.62
C ILE A 52 6.28 3.07 -3.92
N PRO A 53 7.53 3.02 -4.40
CA PRO A 53 7.82 3.62 -5.71
C PRO A 53 7.04 2.95 -6.83
N GLU A 54 6.86 1.65 -6.75
CA GLU A 54 6.10 0.94 -7.77
C GLU A 54 4.64 1.35 -7.76
N ALA A 55 4.06 1.50 -6.56
CA ALA A 55 2.69 1.97 -6.44
C ALA A 55 2.55 3.38 -7.01
N TRP A 56 3.52 4.23 -6.72
CA TRP A 56 3.50 5.59 -7.28
C TRP A 56 3.44 5.54 -8.80
N ARG A 57 4.24 4.66 -9.40
CA ARG A 57 4.32 4.58 -10.85
C ARG A 57 2.99 4.18 -11.47
N VAL A 58 2.28 3.23 -10.86
CA VAL A 58 1.05 2.72 -11.47
C VAL A 58 -0.21 3.48 -11.09
N LEU A 59 -0.16 4.31 -10.03
CA LEU A 59 -1.33 5.06 -9.60
C LEU A 59 -1.53 6.30 -10.46
N ILE A 60 -2.79 6.59 -10.76
CA ILE A 60 -3.12 7.89 -11.36
C ILE A 60 -2.92 8.98 -10.31
N ASN A 61 -2.88 10.23 -10.76
CA ASN A 61 -2.81 11.35 -9.84
C ASN A 61 -4.03 11.30 -8.91
N LYS A 62 -3.79 11.53 -7.62
CA LYS A 62 -4.82 11.45 -6.59
C LYS A 62 -5.29 10.02 -6.32
N GLY A 63 -4.58 9.04 -6.85
CA GLY A 63 -4.90 7.65 -6.56
C GLY A 63 -4.58 7.28 -5.12
N HIS A 64 -5.18 6.22 -4.65
CA HIS A 64 -5.12 5.80 -3.25
C HIS A 64 -4.23 4.60 -3.06
N LEU A 65 -3.45 4.63 -1.99
CA LEU A 65 -2.59 3.50 -1.63
C LEU A 65 -2.98 3.03 -0.23
N PHE A 66 -3.23 1.72 -0.12
CA PHE A 66 -3.55 1.08 1.16
C PHE A 66 -2.50 0.02 1.43
N LEU A 67 -1.82 0.14 2.57
CA LEU A 67 -0.76 -0.80 2.95
C LEU A 67 -1.10 -1.45 4.28
N GLU A 68 -1.03 -2.76 4.32
CA GLU A 68 -1.02 -3.46 5.60
C GLU A 68 0.39 -3.35 6.17
N ILE A 69 0.49 -2.98 7.44
CA ILE A 69 1.79 -2.75 8.07
C ILE A 69 1.90 -3.55 9.36
N GLY A 70 3.14 -3.73 9.78
CA GLY A 70 3.40 -4.33 11.06
C GLY A 70 3.25 -3.32 12.17
N TYR A 71 3.13 -3.84 13.36
CA TYR A 71 2.80 -3.12 14.56
C TYR A 71 3.67 -1.89 14.83
N LYS A 72 4.93 -1.91 14.51
CA LYS A 72 5.80 -0.79 14.84
C LYS A 72 6.44 -0.15 13.61
N GLN A 73 5.79 -0.26 12.47
CA GLN A 73 6.38 0.19 11.23
C GLN A 73 5.82 1.50 10.71
N ALA A 74 4.78 2.04 11.37
CA ALA A 74 4.04 3.16 10.81
C ALA A 74 4.92 4.38 10.55
N GLU A 75 5.78 4.72 11.50
CA GLU A 75 6.59 5.92 11.37
C GLU A 75 7.55 5.80 10.20
N LYS A 76 8.24 4.68 10.12
CA LYS A 76 9.20 4.47 9.04
C LYS A 76 8.54 4.46 7.69
N ILE A 77 7.40 3.77 7.59
CA ILE A 77 6.70 3.69 6.31
C ILE A 77 6.15 5.05 5.92
N SER A 78 5.68 5.83 6.89
CA SER A 78 5.22 7.19 6.59
C SER A 78 6.34 8.04 6.02
N GLU A 79 7.57 7.88 6.50
CA GLU A 79 8.71 8.60 5.95
C GLU A 79 8.96 8.21 4.50
N ILE A 80 8.85 6.91 4.20
CA ILE A 80 9.05 6.45 2.84
C ILE A 80 7.98 7.03 1.92
N LEU A 81 6.73 7.03 2.39
CA LEU A 81 5.63 7.60 1.61
C LEU A 81 5.86 9.08 1.32
N ASN A 82 6.24 9.83 2.35
CA ASN A 82 6.51 11.24 2.17
C ASN A 82 7.62 11.49 1.16
N THR A 83 8.68 10.70 1.25
CA THR A 83 9.82 10.84 0.35
C THR A 83 9.41 10.66 -1.10
N HIS A 84 8.42 9.80 -1.35
CA HIS A 84 7.99 9.51 -2.71
C HIS A 84 6.78 10.32 -3.16
N GLY A 85 6.38 11.34 -2.39
CA GLY A 85 5.36 12.26 -2.87
C GLY A 85 3.93 11.93 -2.47
N PHE A 86 3.73 10.94 -1.63
CA PHE A 86 2.40 10.65 -1.12
C PHE A 86 2.02 11.67 -0.05
N GLU A 87 0.72 11.97 0.04
CA GLU A 87 0.21 12.93 0.99
C GLU A 87 -1.04 12.39 1.64
N ASN A 88 -1.57 13.13 2.62
CA ASN A 88 -2.77 12.73 3.38
C ASN A 88 -2.61 11.36 3.98
N ILE A 89 -1.46 11.14 4.59
CA ILE A 89 -1.13 9.85 5.17
C ILE A 89 -1.95 9.65 6.44
N ARG A 90 -2.70 8.55 6.49
CA ARG A 90 -3.52 8.20 7.64
C ARG A 90 -3.17 6.80 8.11
N ILE A 91 -3.19 6.62 9.41
CA ILE A 91 -2.89 5.34 10.01
C ILE A 91 -4.14 4.81 10.69
N GLU A 92 -4.58 3.61 10.28
CA GLU A 92 -5.75 2.97 10.86
C GLU A 92 -5.30 1.91 11.84
N LYS A 93 -5.95 1.87 12.98
CA LYS A 93 -5.57 0.93 14.04
C LYS A 93 -6.59 -0.20 14.13
N ASP A 94 -6.11 -1.36 14.60
CA ASP A 94 -7.01 -2.47 14.85
C ASP A 94 -7.71 -2.28 16.19
N LEU A 95 -8.50 -3.27 16.58
CA LEU A 95 -9.28 -3.19 17.81
C LEU A 95 -8.41 -3.14 19.06
N GLN A 96 -7.16 -3.53 18.95
CA GLN A 96 -6.21 -3.49 20.06
C GLN A 96 -5.36 -2.23 20.02
N CYS A 97 -5.72 -1.27 19.19
CA CYS A 97 -5.02 0.01 19.05
C CYS A 97 -3.63 -0.12 18.48
N HIS A 98 -3.37 -1.19 17.74
CA HIS A 98 -2.11 -1.34 17.02
C HIS A 98 -2.26 -0.80 15.61
N ASP A 99 -1.27 -0.06 15.13
CA ASP A 99 -1.25 0.40 13.77
C ASP A 99 -1.33 -0.80 12.83
N ARG A 100 -2.22 -0.75 11.85
CA ARG A 100 -2.44 -1.90 10.99
C ARG A 100 -2.46 -1.54 9.52
N ILE A 101 -3.04 -0.42 9.15
CA ILE A 101 -3.18 -0.01 7.76
C ILE A 101 -2.71 1.43 7.62
N ILE A 102 -1.96 1.72 6.58
CA ILE A 102 -1.67 3.09 6.18
C ILE A 102 -2.40 3.36 4.89
N HIS A 103 -3.08 4.50 4.85
CA HIS A 103 -3.75 5.01 3.66
C HIS A 103 -3.07 6.30 3.24
N ALA A 104 -2.67 6.40 1.99
CA ALA A 104 -2.03 7.60 1.48
C ALA A 104 -2.56 7.89 0.08
N ILE A 105 -2.35 9.12 -0.38
CA ILE A 105 -2.86 9.56 -1.67
C ILE A 105 -1.69 10.10 -2.47
N LYS A 106 -1.62 9.70 -3.75
CA LYS A 106 -0.59 10.18 -4.64
C LYS A 106 -0.83 11.65 -4.95
N SER A 107 0.10 12.50 -4.60
CA SER A 107 -0.01 13.91 -4.98
C SER A 107 0.34 14.06 -6.46
N ASN A 108 -0.06 15.16 -7.02
CA ASN A 108 0.23 15.41 -8.43
C ASN A 108 1.71 15.56 -8.66
#